data_9df084c87fcfd9be2ce962f5f269de90
#
_entry.id   9df084c87fcfd9be2ce962f5f269de90
#
_cell.length_a   1.000
_cell.length_b   1.000
_cell.length_c   1.000
_cell.angle_alpha   90.00
_cell.angle_beta   90.00
_cell.angle_gamma   90.00
#
_symmetry.space_group_name_H-M   'P 1'
#
loop_
_entity.id
_entity.type
_entity.pdbx_description
1 polymer ?
#
loop_
_entity_poly.entity_id
_entity_poly.type
_entity_poly.pdbx_seq_one_letter_code
_entity_poly.pdbx_strand_id
1 'polypeptide(L)'
;MIHALVYDPKKRTWSRKWRSFPNLIFDRCRIQRSKRFEQLRRFRSRYAHLNYLNRPLRDKWTIYQILLKKSRFRSHLPRTLMFRSTADVFNLLNDYPSIYVKPINGTGGRGITRVEKLSNDMYLIQGRKKNRRIIPAQKLHKARLSAFLLNWRGSGRFLAQQGIQIKLPNGRVHDYRMLVQKNGQGEWDVTGCAGRIGAPRSVTSNLHGGGHAVMMNSLLAQGITGEERRQEVRRTAERLSLEIAAYLEKTIGALCELALDLAIDKNGHVYVLEVNPKPAREVFIQSGDSEAYRRAIIKPLEYALWLHKRTAAPSS
;
A
#
# COMPACT_ATOMS: atom_id res chain seq x y z
N MET A 1 -26.92 12.85 18.58
CA MET A 1 -27.60 12.00 17.56
C MET A 1 -27.02 12.24 16.19
N ILE A 2 -27.04 11.25 15.30
CA ILE A 2 -26.60 11.35 13.88
C ILE A 2 -27.76 10.88 12.98
N HIS A 3 -27.87 11.50 11.81
CA HIS A 3 -28.78 11.06 10.75
C HIS A 3 -28.07 10.04 9.88
N ALA A 4 -28.20 8.76 10.23
CA ALA A 4 -27.43 7.65 9.64
C ALA A 4 -28.26 6.84 8.64
N LEU A 5 -27.59 6.25 7.66
CA LEU A 5 -28.14 5.18 6.85
C LEU A 5 -28.08 3.89 7.68
N VAL A 6 -29.23 3.29 7.95
CA VAL A 6 -29.38 2.11 8.81
C VAL A 6 -29.93 0.95 7.99
N TYR A 7 -29.28 -0.19 8.08
CA TYR A 7 -29.73 -1.43 7.46
C TYR A 7 -30.75 -2.15 8.36
N ASP A 8 -31.84 -2.58 7.76
CA ASP A 8 -32.84 -3.45 8.40
C ASP A 8 -32.63 -4.88 7.85
N PRO A 9 -32.13 -5.82 8.67
CA PRO A 9 -31.85 -7.18 8.21
C PRO A 9 -33.11 -8.00 7.90
N LYS A 10 -34.25 -7.68 8.53
CA LYS A 10 -35.52 -8.35 8.25
C LYS A 10 -36.10 -7.94 6.90
N LYS A 11 -36.08 -6.64 6.62
CA LYS A 11 -36.57 -6.06 5.35
C LYS A 11 -35.53 -6.06 4.24
N ARG A 12 -34.25 -6.35 4.56
CA ARG A 12 -33.10 -6.24 3.64
C ARG A 12 -32.99 -4.89 2.94
N THR A 13 -33.36 -3.80 3.64
CA THR A 13 -33.40 -2.46 3.09
C THR A 13 -32.57 -1.48 3.92
N TRP A 14 -32.14 -0.41 3.27
CA TRP A 14 -31.48 0.72 3.91
C TRP A 14 -32.45 1.88 4.05
N SER A 15 -32.49 2.52 5.23
CA SER A 15 -33.28 3.72 5.48
C SER A 15 -32.50 4.75 6.30
N ARG A 16 -32.80 6.04 6.09
CA ARG A 16 -32.23 7.11 6.92
C ARG A 16 -33.02 7.24 8.22
N LYS A 17 -32.28 7.16 9.34
CA LYS A 17 -32.87 7.27 10.68
C LYS A 17 -31.97 8.06 11.61
N TRP A 18 -32.53 8.76 12.57
CA TRP A 18 -31.76 9.33 13.68
C TRP A 18 -31.35 8.22 14.63
N ARG A 19 -30.07 8.22 14.99
CA ARG A 19 -29.45 7.23 15.90
C ARG A 19 -28.52 7.93 16.87
N SER A 20 -28.26 7.29 18.01
CA SER A 20 -27.15 7.64 18.88
C SER A 20 -25.83 7.57 18.15
N PHE A 21 -24.80 8.27 18.62
CA PHE A 21 -23.46 8.14 18.10
C PHE A 21 -22.96 6.71 18.28
N PRO A 22 -22.24 6.13 17.30
CA PRO A 22 -21.74 4.77 17.41
C PRO A 22 -20.59 4.68 18.42
N ASN A 23 -20.48 3.56 19.12
CA ASN A 23 -19.37 3.29 20.03
C ASN A 23 -18.09 2.88 19.28
N LEU A 24 -18.24 2.33 18.09
CA LEU A 24 -17.14 1.88 17.22
C LEU A 24 -17.27 2.51 15.85
N ILE A 25 -16.14 2.97 15.30
CA ILE A 25 -16.10 3.61 13.99
C ILE A 25 -15.11 2.87 13.09
N PHE A 26 -15.60 2.30 12.00
CA PHE A 26 -14.75 1.77 10.93
C PHE A 26 -14.61 2.81 9.82
N ASP A 27 -13.58 3.66 9.93
CA ASP A 27 -13.35 4.73 8.97
C ASP A 27 -12.61 4.21 7.72
N ARG A 28 -13.37 4.02 6.64
CA ARG A 28 -12.84 3.68 5.29
C ARG A 28 -12.85 4.85 4.31
N CYS A 29 -13.07 6.06 4.79
CA CYS A 29 -13.15 7.23 3.95
C CYS A 29 -11.79 7.56 3.31
N ARG A 30 -11.73 7.58 1.95
CA ARG A 30 -10.51 7.84 1.15
C ARG A 30 -10.50 9.21 0.48
N ILE A 31 -11.38 10.11 0.89
CA ILE A 31 -11.48 11.45 0.33
C ILE A 31 -10.19 12.21 0.60
N GLN A 32 -9.60 12.79 -0.43
CA GLN A 32 -8.38 13.59 -0.35
C GLN A 32 -8.56 14.91 -1.11
N ARG A 33 -7.97 15.99 -0.59
CA ARG A 33 -7.82 17.30 -1.25
C ARG A 33 -9.13 17.90 -1.82
N SER A 34 -10.13 18.06 -0.98
CA SER A 34 -11.39 18.70 -1.32
C SER A 34 -11.99 19.34 -0.07
N LYS A 35 -13.02 20.20 -0.22
CA LYS A 35 -13.81 20.71 0.92
C LYS A 35 -14.32 19.58 1.82
N ARG A 36 -14.71 18.44 1.22
CA ARG A 36 -15.11 17.23 1.96
C ARG A 36 -13.97 16.61 2.79
N PHE A 37 -12.72 16.72 2.33
CA PHE A 37 -11.57 16.27 3.11
C PHE A 37 -11.36 17.09 4.37
N GLU A 38 -11.57 18.40 4.31
CA GLU A 38 -11.47 19.27 5.49
C GLU A 38 -12.60 18.97 6.48
N GLN A 39 -13.82 18.75 6.00
CA GLN A 39 -14.95 18.30 6.84
C GLN A 39 -14.63 16.97 7.52
N LEU A 40 -14.09 16.01 6.80
CA LEU A 40 -13.67 14.72 7.36
C LEU A 40 -12.56 14.88 8.40
N ARG A 41 -11.58 15.76 8.15
CA ARG A 41 -10.51 16.07 9.11
C ARG A 41 -11.06 16.69 10.39
N ARG A 42 -11.98 17.66 10.29
CA ARG A 42 -12.68 18.27 11.43
C ARG A 42 -13.48 17.22 12.20
N PHE A 43 -14.22 16.36 11.50
CA PHE A 43 -14.94 15.26 12.12
C PHE A 43 -14.00 14.33 12.90
N ARG A 44 -12.90 13.87 12.31
CA ARG A 44 -11.92 13.01 12.97
C ARG A 44 -11.28 13.67 14.20
N SER A 45 -11.01 14.96 14.12
CA SER A 45 -10.44 15.72 15.24
C SER A 45 -11.47 15.86 16.37
N ARG A 46 -12.70 16.27 16.04
CA ARG A 46 -13.79 16.47 17.02
C ARG A 46 -14.17 15.17 17.75
N TYR A 47 -14.15 14.05 17.05
CA TYR A 47 -14.55 12.74 17.56
C TYR A 47 -13.34 11.79 17.73
N ALA A 48 -12.17 12.33 17.99
CA ALA A 48 -10.94 11.53 18.19
C ALA A 48 -11.00 10.63 19.44
N HIS A 49 -11.86 10.96 20.41
CA HIS A 49 -12.12 10.20 21.63
C HIS A 49 -12.92 8.92 21.41
N LEU A 50 -13.59 8.78 20.26
CA LEU A 50 -14.35 7.58 19.94
C LEU A 50 -13.44 6.43 19.52
N ASN A 51 -13.94 5.22 19.67
CA ASN A 51 -13.19 4.01 19.32
C ASN A 51 -13.16 3.79 17.81
N TYR A 52 -12.01 4.04 17.19
CA TYR A 52 -11.77 3.74 15.78
C TYR A 52 -11.13 2.37 15.64
N LEU A 53 -11.68 1.53 14.76
CA LEU A 53 -11.06 0.24 14.39
C LEU A 53 -9.75 0.43 13.64
N ASN A 54 -9.66 1.50 12.86
CA ASN A 54 -8.48 1.83 12.05
C ASN A 54 -8.16 3.32 12.20
N ARG A 55 -7.01 3.64 12.78
CA ARG A 55 -6.49 5.01 12.78
C ARG A 55 -5.82 5.31 11.44
N PRO A 56 -5.84 6.58 10.97
CA PRO A 56 -5.10 6.96 9.77
C PRO A 56 -3.61 6.71 9.96
N LEU A 57 -2.98 6.03 9.00
CA LEU A 57 -1.52 5.94 8.95
C LEU A 57 -0.91 7.29 8.55
N ARG A 58 0.33 7.49 8.98
CA ARG A 58 1.20 8.59 8.56
C ARG A 58 1.58 8.43 7.08
N ASP A 59 2.28 9.42 6.53
CA ASP A 59 2.82 9.37 5.17
C ASP A 59 3.86 8.24 5.00
N LYS A 60 4.21 7.93 3.74
CA LYS A 60 5.14 6.84 3.38
C LYS A 60 6.51 6.96 4.04
N TRP A 61 7.01 8.20 4.19
CA TRP A 61 8.30 8.44 4.84
C TRP A 61 8.27 8.09 6.32
N THR A 62 7.24 8.56 7.03
CA THR A 62 7.06 8.27 8.45
C THR A 62 6.93 6.75 8.70
N ILE A 63 6.14 6.05 7.89
CA ILE A 63 6.01 4.58 8.00
C ILE A 63 7.34 3.89 7.74
N TYR A 64 8.07 4.29 6.69
CA TYR A 64 9.41 3.76 6.41
C TYR A 64 10.35 3.94 7.61
N GLN A 65 10.40 5.14 8.20
CA GLN A 65 11.23 5.44 9.38
C GLN A 65 10.84 4.59 10.61
N ILE A 66 9.55 4.36 10.83
CA ILE A 66 9.08 3.49 11.91
C ILE A 66 9.56 2.06 11.69
N LEU A 67 9.40 1.51 10.51
CA LEU A 67 9.82 0.14 10.18
C LEU A 67 11.35 -0.01 10.25
N LEU A 68 12.11 0.99 9.82
CA LEU A 68 13.57 0.99 9.82
C LEU A 68 14.17 0.87 11.24
N LYS A 69 13.44 1.27 12.28
CA LYS A 69 13.87 1.13 13.68
C LYS A 69 13.99 -0.33 14.14
N LYS A 70 13.29 -1.27 13.48
CA LYS A 70 13.38 -2.69 13.79
C LYS A 70 14.37 -3.38 12.85
N SER A 71 15.45 -3.93 13.39
CA SER A 71 16.54 -4.58 12.64
C SER A 71 16.02 -5.65 11.69
N ARG A 72 15.09 -6.50 12.15
CA ARG A 72 14.50 -7.59 11.37
C ARG A 72 13.74 -7.16 10.10
N PHE A 73 13.31 -5.89 10.02
CA PHE A 73 12.63 -5.38 8.82
C PHE A 73 13.58 -4.71 7.84
N ARG A 74 14.80 -4.33 8.25
CA ARG A 74 15.70 -3.51 7.44
C ARG A 74 16.06 -4.12 6.11
N SER A 75 16.34 -5.43 6.06
CA SER A 75 16.64 -6.15 4.84
C SER A 75 15.46 -6.24 3.86
N HIS A 76 14.23 -6.08 4.37
CA HIS A 76 13.00 -6.10 3.60
C HIS A 76 12.54 -4.71 3.14
N LEU A 77 13.27 -3.65 3.47
CA LEU A 77 12.93 -2.28 3.09
C LEU A 77 13.86 -1.80 1.98
N PRO A 78 13.35 -1.48 0.79
CA PRO A 78 14.18 -0.85 -0.24
C PRO A 78 14.82 0.43 0.29
N ARG A 79 16.11 0.65 0.05
CA ARG A 79 16.79 1.88 0.46
C ARG A 79 16.01 3.09 -0.01
N THR A 80 15.66 3.97 0.92
CA THR A 80 14.79 5.12 0.64
C THR A 80 15.37 6.36 1.30
N LEU A 81 15.40 7.46 0.56
CA LEU A 81 15.81 8.80 1.03
C LEU A 81 14.69 9.81 0.78
N MET A 82 14.64 10.86 1.60
CA MET A 82 13.88 12.06 1.22
C MET A 82 14.58 12.73 0.04
N PHE A 83 13.85 13.00 -1.02
CA PHE A 83 14.36 13.76 -2.15
C PHE A 83 14.40 15.26 -1.80
N ARG A 84 15.52 15.73 -1.29
CA ARG A 84 15.80 17.15 -0.96
C ARG A 84 16.49 17.83 -2.10
N SER A 85 17.50 17.18 -2.69
CA SER A 85 18.30 17.66 -3.82
C SER A 85 18.49 16.54 -4.85
N THR A 86 18.92 16.86 -6.06
CA THR A 86 19.26 15.88 -7.08
C THR A 86 20.42 14.97 -6.67
N ALA A 87 21.28 15.42 -5.76
CA ALA A 87 22.35 14.60 -5.19
C ALA A 87 21.81 13.35 -4.49
N ASP A 88 20.66 13.44 -3.80
CA ASP A 88 20.04 12.26 -3.15
C ASP A 88 19.68 11.17 -4.17
N VAL A 89 19.25 11.59 -5.36
CA VAL A 89 18.92 10.68 -6.47
C VAL A 89 20.18 10.06 -7.06
N PHE A 90 21.20 10.86 -7.33
CA PHE A 90 22.46 10.36 -7.92
C PHE A 90 23.23 9.48 -6.95
N ASN A 91 23.24 9.80 -5.66
CA ASN A 91 23.85 8.94 -4.64
C ASN A 91 23.21 7.54 -4.62
N LEU A 92 21.87 7.45 -4.67
CA LEU A 92 21.21 6.15 -4.78
C LEU A 92 21.52 5.43 -6.12
N LEU A 93 21.68 6.17 -7.22
CA LEU A 93 22.02 5.60 -8.52
C LEU A 93 23.50 5.14 -8.62
N ASN A 94 24.36 5.48 -7.67
CA ASN A 94 25.68 4.88 -7.55
C ASN A 94 25.60 3.46 -6.98
N ASP A 95 24.69 3.22 -6.06
CA ASP A 95 24.55 1.92 -5.38
C ASP A 95 23.55 1.00 -6.11
N TYR A 96 22.58 1.57 -6.82
CA TYR A 96 21.47 0.83 -7.42
C TYR A 96 21.28 1.18 -8.89
N PRO A 97 21.07 0.20 -9.78
CA PRO A 97 20.94 0.43 -11.23
C PRO A 97 19.70 1.24 -11.58
N SER A 98 18.68 1.26 -10.73
CA SER A 98 17.48 2.07 -10.92
C SER A 98 16.86 2.50 -9.59
N ILE A 99 16.16 3.63 -9.65
CA ILE A 99 15.42 4.18 -8.50
C ILE A 99 14.04 4.65 -8.94
N TYR A 100 13.17 4.80 -7.95
CA TYR A 100 11.86 5.42 -8.10
C TYR A 100 11.78 6.74 -7.34
N VAL A 101 11.39 7.81 -8.03
CA VAL A 101 11.05 9.09 -7.41
C VAL A 101 9.53 9.18 -7.30
N LYS A 102 9.01 9.27 -6.07
CA LYS A 102 7.56 9.22 -5.80
C LYS A 102 7.14 10.20 -4.69
N PRO A 103 5.92 10.77 -4.74
CA PRO A 103 5.45 11.67 -3.68
C PRO A 103 5.26 10.89 -2.36
N ILE A 104 5.54 11.55 -1.22
CA ILE A 104 5.31 10.95 0.12
C ILE A 104 3.81 10.69 0.36
N ASN A 105 2.95 11.55 -0.18
CA ASN A 105 1.50 11.41 -0.15
C ASN A 105 0.99 11.19 -1.57
N GLY A 106 0.44 10.04 -1.84
CA GLY A 106 -0.10 9.71 -3.17
C GLY A 106 -0.60 8.28 -3.22
N THR A 107 -1.53 8.02 -4.11
CA THR A 107 -2.16 6.72 -4.31
C THR A 107 -2.26 6.41 -5.81
N GLY A 108 -2.35 5.12 -6.14
CA GLY A 108 -2.63 4.67 -7.50
C GLY A 108 -1.50 4.95 -8.51
N GLY A 109 -0.25 4.99 -8.08
CA GLY A 109 0.91 5.12 -8.97
C GLY A 109 1.03 6.47 -9.67
N ARG A 110 0.47 7.56 -9.10
CA ARG A 110 0.51 8.89 -9.68
C ARG A 110 1.75 9.66 -9.26
N GLY A 111 2.35 10.41 -10.21
CA GLY A 111 3.52 11.23 -9.94
C GLY A 111 4.77 10.39 -9.64
N ILE A 112 4.90 9.22 -10.25
CA ILE A 112 6.03 8.32 -10.09
C ILE A 112 6.90 8.38 -11.33
N THR A 113 8.19 8.53 -11.13
CA THR A 113 9.22 8.43 -12.19
C THR A 113 10.24 7.37 -11.78
N ARG A 114 10.52 6.45 -12.69
CA ARG A 114 11.65 5.53 -12.61
C ARG A 114 12.82 6.16 -13.33
N VAL A 115 13.98 6.14 -12.71
CA VAL A 115 15.26 6.56 -13.28
C VAL A 115 16.18 5.35 -13.26
N GLU A 116 16.79 5.05 -14.39
CA GLU A 116 17.74 3.97 -14.57
C GLU A 116 19.06 4.53 -15.09
N LYS A 117 20.17 4.18 -14.46
CA LYS A 117 21.50 4.57 -14.89
C LYS A 117 21.89 3.72 -16.09
N LEU A 118 22.28 4.37 -17.17
CA LEU A 118 22.91 3.76 -18.33
C LEU A 118 24.44 3.95 -18.24
N SER A 119 25.15 3.90 -19.33
CA SER A 119 26.58 4.25 -19.41
C SER A 119 26.78 5.74 -19.66
N ASN A 120 27.99 6.27 -19.33
CA ASN A 120 28.46 7.62 -19.76
C ASN A 120 27.53 8.78 -19.40
N ASP A 121 27.18 8.94 -18.12
CA ASP A 121 26.29 10.00 -17.63
C ASP A 121 24.91 10.08 -18.30
N MET A 122 24.49 9.00 -18.94
CA MET A 122 23.18 8.84 -19.54
C MET A 122 22.23 8.09 -18.63
N TYR A 123 21.00 8.53 -18.58
CA TYR A 123 19.94 7.97 -17.75
C TYR A 123 18.67 7.75 -18.55
N LEU A 124 17.98 6.65 -18.30
CA LEU A 124 16.66 6.38 -18.84
C LEU A 124 15.63 6.80 -17.81
N ILE A 125 14.72 7.68 -18.21
CA ILE A 125 13.56 8.02 -17.40
C ILE A 125 12.29 7.47 -18.03
N GLN A 126 11.38 7.05 -17.20
CA GLN A 126 10.04 6.63 -17.57
C GLN A 126 9.11 6.85 -16.37
N GLY A 127 7.84 7.20 -16.58
CA GLY A 127 7.03 7.50 -15.43
C GLY A 127 5.55 7.69 -15.71
N ARG A 128 4.87 8.23 -14.70
CA ARG A 128 3.44 8.55 -14.76
C ARG A 128 3.16 9.86 -14.06
N LYS A 129 2.58 10.81 -14.78
CA LYS A 129 2.20 12.14 -14.26
C LYS A 129 1.10 12.04 -13.19
N LYS A 130 0.89 13.11 -12.42
CA LYS A 130 -0.19 13.22 -11.43
C LYS A 130 -1.59 13.02 -12.06
N ASN A 131 -1.77 13.43 -13.31
CA ASN A 131 -2.99 13.22 -14.09
C ASN A 131 -3.09 11.85 -14.78
N ARG A 132 -2.23 10.90 -14.42
CA ARG A 132 -2.13 9.52 -14.94
C ARG A 132 -1.55 9.37 -16.35
N ARG A 133 -1.21 10.44 -17.07
CA ARG A 133 -0.54 10.33 -18.38
C ARG A 133 0.82 9.66 -18.23
N ILE A 134 1.12 8.73 -19.12
CA ILE A 134 2.42 8.04 -19.17
C ILE A 134 3.48 9.04 -19.65
N ILE A 135 4.66 9.01 -19.05
CA ILE A 135 5.88 9.58 -19.58
C ILE A 135 6.60 8.45 -20.28
N PRO A 136 6.74 8.51 -21.61
CA PRO A 136 7.46 7.48 -22.35
C PRO A 136 8.93 7.42 -21.92
N ALA A 137 9.59 6.32 -22.23
CA ALA A 137 11.00 6.15 -21.98
C ALA A 137 11.82 7.21 -22.75
N GLN A 138 12.68 7.93 -22.05
CA GLN A 138 13.52 8.98 -22.61
C GLN A 138 14.94 8.86 -22.05
N LYS A 139 15.94 8.96 -22.91
CA LYS A 139 17.34 9.06 -22.49
C LYS A 139 17.69 10.53 -22.22
N LEU A 140 18.23 10.81 -21.06
CA LEU A 140 18.64 12.16 -20.66
C LEU A 140 20.07 12.14 -20.14
N HIS A 141 20.84 13.15 -20.51
CA HIS A 141 22.12 13.44 -19.85
C HIS A 141 21.89 13.97 -18.44
N LYS A 142 22.87 13.80 -17.55
CA LYS A 142 22.82 14.18 -16.12
C LYS A 142 22.26 15.58 -15.85
N ALA A 143 22.71 16.60 -16.59
CA ALA A 143 22.21 17.97 -16.43
C ALA A 143 20.72 18.09 -16.73
N ARG A 144 20.26 17.50 -17.84
CA ARG A 144 18.82 17.48 -18.20
C ARG A 144 17.98 16.66 -17.23
N LEU A 145 18.52 15.55 -16.72
CA LEU A 145 17.86 14.77 -15.67
C LEU A 145 17.69 15.61 -14.40
N SER A 146 18.71 16.36 -13.98
CA SER A 146 18.63 17.24 -12.81
C SER A 146 17.51 18.25 -12.95
N ALA A 147 17.46 18.99 -14.08
CA ALA A 147 16.38 19.94 -14.37
C ALA A 147 15.00 19.27 -14.38
N PHE A 148 14.88 18.10 -15.02
CA PHE A 148 13.65 17.31 -15.04
C PHE A 148 13.17 16.97 -13.62
N LEU A 149 14.06 16.44 -12.77
CA LEU A 149 13.74 16.00 -11.41
C LEU A 149 13.32 17.17 -10.50
N LEU A 150 13.96 18.33 -10.62
CA LEU A 150 13.58 19.53 -9.87
C LEU A 150 12.18 20.01 -10.28
N ASN A 151 11.91 20.10 -11.58
CA ASN A 151 10.59 20.44 -12.09
C ASN A 151 9.52 19.40 -11.70
N TRP A 152 9.88 18.11 -11.72
CA TRP A 152 9.00 17.02 -11.33
C TRP A 152 8.57 17.10 -9.88
N ARG A 153 9.50 17.39 -8.99
CA ARG A 153 9.26 17.58 -7.57
C ARG A 153 8.41 18.84 -7.32
N GLY A 154 8.78 19.97 -7.97
CA GLY A 154 8.23 21.27 -7.66
C GLY A 154 8.35 21.57 -6.15
N SER A 155 7.32 22.14 -5.56
CA SER A 155 7.20 22.37 -4.11
C SER A 155 6.77 21.14 -3.30
N GLY A 156 6.59 19.98 -3.95
CA GLY A 156 6.12 18.76 -3.30
C GLY A 156 7.21 18.04 -2.50
N ARG A 157 6.79 17.24 -1.53
CA ARG A 157 7.69 16.33 -0.79
C ARG A 157 7.71 14.97 -1.50
N PHE A 158 8.90 14.51 -1.87
CA PHE A 158 9.11 13.27 -2.61
C PHE A 158 10.13 12.37 -1.91
N LEU A 159 10.10 11.09 -2.25
CA LEU A 159 11.09 10.06 -1.90
C LEU A 159 11.86 9.67 -3.14
N ALA A 160 13.14 9.36 -2.96
CA ALA A 160 13.94 8.55 -3.86
C ALA A 160 14.11 7.18 -3.22
N GLN A 161 13.73 6.10 -3.93
CA GLN A 161 13.72 4.74 -3.41
C GLN A 161 14.40 3.80 -4.39
N GLN A 162 15.22 2.88 -3.89
CA GLN A 162 15.81 1.78 -4.64
C GLN A 162 14.75 1.08 -5.51
N GLY A 163 15.08 0.85 -6.77
CA GLY A 163 14.27 0.06 -7.69
C GLY A 163 14.56 -1.43 -7.53
N ILE A 164 13.54 -2.20 -7.17
CA ILE A 164 13.64 -3.67 -7.12
C ILE A 164 13.40 -4.23 -8.52
N GLN A 165 14.16 -5.24 -8.89
CA GLN A 165 14.07 -5.93 -10.18
C GLN A 165 12.86 -6.87 -10.19
N ILE A 166 11.72 -6.34 -10.62
CA ILE A 166 10.42 -7.02 -10.63
C ILE A 166 9.78 -6.99 -12.02
N LYS A 167 10.57 -7.18 -13.06
CA LYS A 167 10.06 -7.31 -14.43
C LYS A 167 9.85 -8.78 -14.78
N LEU A 168 8.69 -9.08 -15.33
CA LEU A 168 8.43 -10.36 -15.99
C LEU A 168 9.22 -10.48 -17.31
N PRO A 169 9.35 -11.67 -17.88
CA PRO A 169 10.04 -11.88 -19.18
C PRO A 169 9.51 -10.99 -20.30
N ASN A 170 8.21 -10.65 -20.28
CA ASN A 170 7.57 -9.74 -21.24
C ASN A 170 7.81 -8.24 -20.91
N GLY A 171 8.69 -7.91 -19.96
CA GLY A 171 9.06 -6.55 -19.58
C GLY A 171 8.05 -5.82 -18.69
N ARG A 172 6.91 -6.43 -18.36
CA ARG A 172 5.89 -5.80 -17.48
C ARG A 172 6.34 -5.88 -16.02
N VAL A 173 6.15 -4.77 -15.30
CA VAL A 173 6.40 -4.75 -13.86
C VAL A 173 5.26 -5.43 -13.11
N HIS A 174 5.60 -6.10 -12.00
CA HIS A 174 4.61 -6.74 -11.14
C HIS A 174 4.91 -6.47 -9.67
N ASP A 175 3.94 -6.68 -8.83
CA ASP A 175 4.06 -6.72 -7.37
C ASP A 175 2.93 -7.57 -6.78
N TYR A 176 2.93 -7.69 -5.45
CA TYR A 176 1.94 -8.47 -4.72
C TYR A 176 1.23 -7.58 -3.71
N ARG A 177 -0.09 -7.68 -3.62
CA ARG A 177 -0.88 -7.04 -2.57
C ARG A 177 -1.30 -8.06 -1.54
N MET A 178 -0.63 -8.05 -0.41
CA MET A 178 -0.95 -8.86 0.75
C MET A 178 -1.92 -8.08 1.65
N LEU A 179 -3.10 -8.64 1.91
CA LEU A 179 -4.07 -8.09 2.86
C LEU A 179 -4.01 -8.87 4.17
N VAL A 180 -3.73 -8.16 5.24
CA VAL A 180 -3.82 -8.67 6.62
C VAL A 180 -4.88 -7.91 7.38
N GLN A 181 -5.70 -8.64 8.15
CA GLN A 181 -6.81 -8.08 8.90
C GLN A 181 -6.93 -8.78 10.25
N LYS A 182 -7.50 -8.11 11.23
CA LYS A 182 -7.88 -8.76 12.49
C LYS A 182 -9.08 -9.65 12.27
N ASN A 183 -9.03 -10.83 12.87
CA ASN A 183 -10.10 -11.82 12.88
C ASN A 183 -11.10 -11.58 14.03
N GLY A 184 -12.09 -12.46 14.17
CA GLY A 184 -13.10 -12.41 15.22
C GLY A 184 -12.57 -12.70 16.63
N GLN A 185 -11.30 -12.99 16.81
CA GLN A 185 -10.57 -13.15 18.07
C GLN A 185 -9.66 -11.94 18.39
N GLY A 186 -9.59 -10.96 17.49
CA GLY A 186 -8.74 -9.79 17.65
C GLY A 186 -7.28 -10.01 17.26
N GLU A 187 -6.97 -11.10 16.57
CA GLU A 187 -5.63 -11.47 16.14
C GLU A 187 -5.40 -11.07 14.67
N TRP A 188 -4.16 -10.72 14.33
CA TRP A 188 -3.77 -10.47 12.94
C TRP A 188 -3.72 -11.77 12.15
N ASP A 189 -4.37 -11.77 11.00
CA ASP A 189 -4.47 -12.94 10.12
C ASP A 189 -4.39 -12.52 8.65
N VAL A 190 -3.83 -13.39 7.80
CA VAL A 190 -3.76 -13.18 6.36
C VAL A 190 -5.14 -13.41 5.75
N THR A 191 -5.66 -12.40 5.09
CA THR A 191 -6.94 -12.50 4.38
C THR A 191 -6.76 -13.01 2.96
N GLY A 192 -5.71 -12.57 2.28
CA GLY A 192 -5.38 -13.01 0.93
C GLY A 192 -4.23 -12.23 0.34
N CYS A 193 -3.69 -12.75 -0.77
CA CYS A 193 -2.65 -12.07 -1.55
C CYS A 193 -2.93 -12.21 -3.04
N ALA A 194 -2.95 -11.07 -3.73
CA ALA A 194 -3.11 -11.01 -5.18
C ALA A 194 -1.84 -10.48 -5.83
N GLY A 195 -1.40 -11.14 -6.91
CA GLY A 195 -0.42 -10.61 -7.83
C GLY A 195 -1.02 -9.50 -8.70
N ARG A 196 -0.28 -8.42 -8.94
CA ARG A 196 -0.68 -7.33 -9.82
C ARG A 196 0.35 -7.17 -10.92
N ILE A 197 -0.09 -7.19 -12.15
CA ILE A 197 0.76 -7.01 -13.34
C ILE A 197 0.39 -5.68 -13.98
N GLY A 198 1.36 -4.78 -14.08
CA GLY A 198 1.17 -3.44 -14.65
C GLY A 198 0.80 -3.47 -16.14
N ALA A 199 0.25 -2.39 -16.67
CA ALA A 199 0.03 -2.23 -18.10
C ALA A 199 1.35 -2.28 -18.88
N PRO A 200 1.33 -2.61 -20.17
CA PRO A 200 2.50 -2.48 -21.03
C PRO A 200 3.14 -1.08 -20.92
N ARG A 201 4.46 -1.01 -20.88
CA ARG A 201 5.24 0.24 -20.74
C ARG A 201 4.97 1.02 -19.44
N SER A 202 4.24 0.46 -18.47
CA SER A 202 4.07 1.09 -17.16
C SER A 202 5.30 0.85 -16.27
N VAL A 203 5.63 1.82 -15.42
CA VAL A 203 6.64 1.65 -14.36
C VAL A 203 6.03 1.18 -13.04
N THR A 204 4.71 0.99 -13.00
CA THR A 204 3.96 0.56 -11.83
C THR A 204 3.00 -0.56 -12.17
N SER A 205 2.70 -1.42 -11.20
CA SER A 205 1.76 -2.55 -11.27
C SER A 205 0.30 -2.17 -10.97
N ASN A 206 0.00 -0.88 -10.84
CA ASN A 206 -1.33 -0.41 -10.45
C ASN A 206 -2.42 -0.77 -11.47
N LEU A 207 -3.51 -1.37 -11.00
CA LEU A 207 -4.63 -1.84 -11.83
C LEU A 207 -5.38 -0.72 -12.56
N HIS A 208 -5.54 0.45 -11.93
CA HIS A 208 -6.22 1.62 -12.52
C HIS A 208 -5.55 2.20 -13.79
N GLY A 209 -4.51 1.59 -14.29
CA GLY A 209 -3.77 2.03 -15.47
C GLY A 209 -3.77 1.01 -16.60
N GLY A 210 -4.69 0.04 -16.59
CA GLY A 210 -4.71 -1.07 -17.55
C GLY A 210 -3.85 -2.27 -17.10
N GLY A 211 -3.48 -2.33 -15.82
CA GLY A 211 -2.96 -3.54 -15.18
C GLY A 211 -4.08 -4.55 -14.91
N HIS A 212 -3.71 -5.78 -14.62
CA HIS A 212 -4.63 -6.83 -14.19
C HIS A 212 -4.10 -7.56 -12.96
N ALA A 213 -5.01 -8.20 -12.22
CA ALA A 213 -4.67 -9.01 -11.06
C ALA A 213 -4.73 -10.49 -11.43
N VAL A 214 -3.91 -11.29 -10.75
CA VAL A 214 -3.85 -12.75 -10.85
C VAL A 214 -3.66 -13.34 -9.45
N MET A 215 -3.87 -14.65 -9.32
CA MET A 215 -3.55 -15.35 -8.08
C MET A 215 -2.06 -15.24 -7.76
N MET A 216 -1.70 -15.09 -6.47
CA MET A 216 -0.30 -15.01 -6.03
C MET A 216 0.55 -16.16 -6.56
N ASN A 217 0.06 -17.40 -6.42
CA ASN A 217 0.80 -18.59 -6.82
C ASN A 217 1.08 -18.61 -8.33
N SER A 218 0.10 -18.20 -9.14
CA SER A 218 0.26 -18.11 -10.61
C SER A 218 1.31 -17.08 -11.01
N LEU A 219 1.44 -15.99 -10.25
CA LEU A 219 2.47 -14.98 -10.52
C LEU A 219 3.84 -15.43 -10.01
N LEU A 220 3.92 -16.06 -8.83
CA LEU A 220 5.17 -16.61 -8.30
C LEU A 220 5.77 -17.65 -9.25
N ALA A 221 4.93 -18.50 -9.85
CA ALA A 221 5.37 -19.51 -10.80
C ALA A 221 6.04 -18.96 -12.06
N GLN A 222 5.81 -17.68 -12.41
CA GLN A 222 6.46 -17.03 -13.55
C GLN A 222 7.90 -16.56 -13.25
N GLY A 223 8.28 -16.46 -11.98
CA GLY A 223 9.60 -15.91 -11.59
C GLY A 223 10.40 -16.80 -10.63
N ILE A 224 9.75 -17.73 -9.92
CA ILE A 224 10.38 -18.59 -8.90
C ILE A 224 10.23 -20.06 -9.28
N THR A 225 11.35 -20.71 -9.53
CA THR A 225 11.40 -22.15 -9.86
C THR A 225 11.27 -23.00 -8.59
N GLY A 226 10.58 -24.14 -8.67
CA GLY A 226 10.38 -25.09 -7.58
C GLY A 226 9.20 -24.71 -6.67
N GLU A 227 8.33 -25.71 -6.40
CA GLU A 227 7.13 -25.50 -5.57
C GLU A 227 7.50 -25.19 -4.11
N GLU A 228 8.46 -25.92 -3.56
CA GLU A 228 8.92 -25.71 -2.17
C GLU A 228 9.43 -24.28 -1.97
N ARG A 229 10.21 -23.77 -2.95
CA ARG A 229 10.72 -22.41 -2.90
C ARG A 229 9.61 -21.37 -2.98
N ARG A 230 8.59 -21.59 -3.81
CA ARG A 230 7.42 -20.70 -3.88
C ARG A 230 6.66 -20.67 -2.56
N GLN A 231 6.49 -21.84 -1.92
CA GLN A 231 5.84 -21.93 -0.62
C GLN A 231 6.64 -21.24 0.50
N GLU A 232 7.96 -21.36 0.48
CA GLU A 232 8.84 -20.67 1.43
C GLU A 232 8.74 -19.13 1.27
N VAL A 233 8.80 -18.65 0.03
CA VAL A 233 8.63 -17.22 -0.29
C VAL A 233 7.26 -16.72 0.16
N ARG A 234 6.21 -17.49 -0.08
CA ARG A 234 4.86 -17.18 0.37
C ARG A 234 4.79 -17.09 1.90
N ARG A 235 5.27 -18.11 2.63
CA ARG A 235 5.31 -18.10 4.10
C ARG A 235 6.09 -16.90 4.65
N THR A 236 7.21 -16.56 4.01
CA THR A 236 8.00 -15.39 4.39
C THR A 236 7.22 -14.08 4.19
N ALA A 237 6.52 -13.92 3.06
CA ALA A 237 5.70 -12.74 2.78
C ALA A 237 4.53 -12.61 3.77
N GLU A 238 3.85 -13.72 4.09
CA GLU A 238 2.76 -13.77 5.07
C GLU A 238 3.26 -13.40 6.47
N ARG A 239 4.29 -14.08 6.98
CA ARG A 239 4.90 -13.80 8.29
C ARG A 239 5.35 -12.35 8.41
N LEU A 240 6.11 -11.85 7.44
CA LEU A 240 6.59 -10.47 7.43
C LEU A 240 5.43 -9.47 7.49
N SER A 241 4.35 -9.73 6.76
CA SER A 241 3.18 -8.85 6.73
C SER A 241 2.43 -8.81 8.06
N LEU A 242 2.28 -9.96 8.72
CA LEU A 242 1.67 -10.07 10.05
C LEU A 242 2.51 -9.36 11.12
N GLU A 243 3.83 -9.58 11.11
CA GLU A 243 4.75 -8.93 12.04
C GLU A 243 4.78 -7.40 11.88
N ILE A 244 4.75 -6.91 10.64
CA ILE A 244 4.67 -5.47 10.36
C ILE A 244 3.35 -4.89 10.84
N ALA A 245 2.23 -5.58 10.62
CA ALA A 245 0.92 -5.14 11.07
C ALA A 245 0.85 -5.02 12.60
N ALA A 246 1.30 -6.04 13.31
CA ALA A 246 1.36 -6.04 14.77
C ALA A 246 2.29 -4.95 15.31
N TYR A 247 3.45 -4.74 14.68
CA TYR A 247 4.39 -3.70 15.09
C TYR A 247 3.84 -2.28 14.85
N LEU A 248 3.19 -2.06 13.71
CA LEU A 248 2.58 -0.76 13.41
C LEU A 248 1.40 -0.46 14.34
N GLU A 249 0.57 -1.44 14.66
CA GLU A 249 -0.51 -1.29 15.64
C GLU A 249 0.05 -0.88 17.01
N LYS A 250 1.08 -1.58 17.50
CA LYS A 250 1.74 -1.23 18.78
C LYS A 250 2.32 0.18 18.77
N THR A 251 2.80 0.66 17.62
CA THR A 251 3.52 1.95 17.52
C THR A 251 2.58 3.13 17.26
N ILE A 252 1.52 2.94 16.50
CA ILE A 252 0.65 4.02 15.99
C ILE A 252 -0.70 4.03 16.69
N GLY A 253 -1.13 2.88 17.23
CA GLY A 253 -2.44 2.66 17.85
C GLY A 253 -3.36 1.84 16.97
N ALA A 254 -4.65 1.80 17.31
CA ALA A 254 -5.64 0.88 16.75
C ALA A 254 -5.60 0.74 15.23
N LEU A 255 -5.40 -0.47 14.78
CA LEU A 255 -5.43 -0.91 13.38
C LEU A 255 -6.17 -2.24 13.30
N CYS A 256 -7.00 -2.43 12.28
CA CYS A 256 -7.71 -3.70 12.04
C CYS A 256 -7.50 -4.26 10.63
N GLU A 257 -7.00 -3.45 9.71
CA GLU A 257 -6.66 -3.90 8.35
C GLU A 257 -5.48 -3.11 7.78
N LEU A 258 -4.60 -3.81 7.08
CA LEU A 258 -3.51 -3.23 6.31
C LEU A 258 -3.33 -4.04 5.01
N ALA A 259 -3.05 -3.35 3.90
CA ALA A 259 -2.46 -4.02 2.76
C ALA A 259 -1.01 -3.60 2.59
N LEU A 260 -0.14 -4.58 2.43
CA LEU A 260 1.26 -4.39 2.09
C LEU A 260 1.43 -4.63 0.59
N ASP A 261 2.04 -3.67 -0.07
CA ASP A 261 2.50 -3.86 -1.45
C ASP A 261 3.91 -4.40 -1.39
N LEU A 262 4.10 -5.62 -1.87
CA LEU A 262 5.35 -6.37 -1.77
C LEU A 262 5.98 -6.54 -3.15
N ALA A 263 7.29 -6.38 -3.23
CA ALA A 263 8.08 -6.83 -4.36
C ALA A 263 8.80 -8.13 -3.96
N ILE A 264 8.84 -9.09 -4.87
CA ILE A 264 9.60 -10.33 -4.71
C ILE A 264 10.56 -10.40 -5.89
N ASP A 265 11.85 -10.43 -5.61
CA ASP A 265 12.87 -10.49 -6.65
C ASP A 265 13.06 -11.93 -7.16
N LYS A 266 13.90 -12.08 -8.18
CA LYS A 266 14.19 -13.39 -8.80
C LYS A 266 14.79 -14.43 -7.84
N ASN A 267 15.39 -13.98 -6.74
CA ASN A 267 15.96 -14.84 -5.72
C ASN A 267 14.95 -15.20 -4.62
N GLY A 268 13.70 -14.69 -4.74
CA GLY A 268 12.64 -14.90 -3.74
C GLY A 268 12.74 -13.99 -2.53
N HIS A 269 13.61 -12.96 -2.55
CA HIS A 269 13.67 -12.01 -1.44
C HIS A 269 12.48 -11.06 -1.49
N VAL A 270 11.82 -10.90 -0.34
CA VAL A 270 10.59 -10.12 -0.19
C VAL A 270 10.92 -8.71 0.28
N TYR A 271 10.46 -7.70 -0.46
CA TYR A 271 10.58 -6.29 -0.10
C TYR A 271 9.21 -5.66 0.14
N VAL A 272 9.10 -4.78 1.12
CA VAL A 272 7.90 -3.98 1.40
C VAL A 272 8.01 -2.63 0.70
N LEU A 273 7.21 -2.41 -0.33
CA LEU A 273 7.20 -1.17 -1.12
C LEU A 273 6.35 -0.08 -0.48
N GLU A 274 5.21 -0.48 0.13
CA GLU A 274 4.23 0.43 0.70
C GLU A 274 3.29 -0.29 1.67
N VAL A 275 2.80 0.43 2.69
CA VAL A 275 1.74 -0.04 3.60
C VAL A 275 0.51 0.86 3.44
N ASN A 276 -0.64 0.25 3.19
CA ASN A 276 -1.91 0.91 2.89
C ASN A 276 -2.96 0.59 3.97
N PRO A 277 -3.46 1.61 4.72
CA PRO A 277 -4.41 1.38 5.83
C PRO A 277 -5.87 1.22 5.40
N LYS A 278 -6.19 1.53 4.15
CA LYS A 278 -7.54 1.47 3.58
C LYS A 278 -7.49 0.79 2.21
N PRO A 279 -7.15 -0.51 2.17
CA PRO A 279 -6.92 -1.22 0.91
C PRO A 279 -8.18 -1.33 0.04
N ALA A 280 -7.99 -1.30 -1.27
CA ALA A 280 -9.00 -1.74 -2.23
C ALA A 280 -9.07 -3.27 -2.19
N ARG A 281 -10.28 -3.80 -2.09
CA ARG A 281 -10.55 -5.24 -1.96
C ARG A 281 -10.87 -5.89 -3.29
N GLU A 282 -11.25 -5.08 -4.27
CA GLU A 282 -11.63 -5.46 -5.63
C GLU A 282 -10.51 -6.21 -6.36
N VAL A 283 -9.27 -6.06 -5.92
CA VAL A 283 -8.11 -6.80 -6.42
C VAL A 283 -8.30 -8.31 -6.33
N PHE A 284 -9.00 -8.81 -5.31
CA PHE A 284 -9.25 -10.23 -5.11
C PHE A 284 -10.30 -10.76 -6.10
N ILE A 285 -11.37 -10.01 -6.39
CA ILE A 285 -12.31 -10.36 -7.46
C ILE A 285 -11.58 -10.41 -8.80
N GLN A 286 -10.76 -9.41 -9.09
CA GLN A 286 -10.02 -9.35 -10.35
C GLN A 286 -8.97 -10.46 -10.50
N SER A 287 -8.45 -10.97 -9.39
CA SER A 287 -7.52 -12.12 -9.41
C SER A 287 -8.22 -13.49 -9.44
N GLY A 288 -9.55 -13.53 -9.33
CA GLY A 288 -10.33 -14.77 -9.25
C GLY A 288 -10.48 -15.32 -7.82
N ASP A 289 -10.01 -14.60 -6.79
CA ASP A 289 -10.10 -15.03 -5.38
C ASP A 289 -11.34 -14.42 -4.71
N SER A 290 -12.52 -14.95 -5.05
CA SER A 290 -13.80 -14.50 -4.48
C SER A 290 -13.90 -14.78 -2.97
N GLU A 291 -13.24 -15.83 -2.50
CA GLU A 291 -13.21 -16.19 -1.09
C GLU A 291 -12.41 -15.18 -0.26
N ALA A 292 -11.21 -14.77 -0.71
CA ALA A 292 -10.46 -13.68 -0.08
C ALA A 292 -11.23 -12.36 -0.11
N TYR A 293 -11.96 -12.08 -1.19
CA TYR A 293 -12.83 -10.90 -1.26
C TYR A 293 -13.92 -10.93 -0.20
N ARG A 294 -14.61 -12.06 -0.04
CA ARG A 294 -15.65 -12.25 0.97
C ARG A 294 -15.07 -12.08 2.38
N ARG A 295 -13.97 -12.76 2.69
CA ARG A 295 -13.26 -12.63 3.99
C ARG A 295 -12.84 -11.17 4.24
N ALA A 296 -12.34 -10.48 3.22
CA ALA A 296 -11.92 -9.08 3.34
C ALA A 296 -13.04 -8.13 3.77
N ILE A 297 -14.30 -8.45 3.45
CA ILE A 297 -15.48 -7.69 3.88
C ILE A 297 -15.89 -8.08 5.29
N ILE A 298 -15.88 -9.36 5.60
CA ILE A 298 -16.45 -9.92 6.85
C ILE A 298 -15.53 -9.67 8.04
N LYS A 299 -14.24 -9.96 7.95
CA LYS A 299 -13.29 -9.90 9.09
C LYS A 299 -13.34 -8.58 9.89
N PRO A 300 -13.36 -7.38 9.29
CA PRO A 300 -13.46 -6.15 10.09
C PRO A 300 -14.77 -6.01 10.86
N LEU A 301 -15.85 -6.65 10.40
CA LEU A 301 -17.14 -6.66 11.10
C LEU A 301 -17.12 -7.65 12.26
N GLU A 302 -16.53 -8.83 12.06
CA GLU A 302 -16.31 -9.82 13.13
C GLU A 302 -15.42 -9.25 14.24
N TYR A 303 -14.32 -8.57 13.86
CA TYR A 303 -13.46 -7.86 14.81
C TYR A 303 -14.21 -6.76 15.56
N ALA A 304 -15.04 -5.98 14.86
CA ALA A 304 -15.86 -4.95 15.50
C ALA A 304 -16.82 -5.55 16.53
N LEU A 305 -17.47 -6.67 16.20
CA LEU A 305 -18.38 -7.38 17.11
C LEU A 305 -17.62 -7.93 18.33
N TRP A 306 -16.46 -8.55 18.12
CA TRP A 306 -15.60 -9.03 19.19
C TRP A 306 -15.18 -7.90 20.14
N LEU A 307 -14.74 -6.76 19.59
CA LEU A 307 -14.33 -5.61 20.39
C LEU A 307 -15.51 -5.02 21.18
N HIS A 308 -16.69 -4.93 20.55
CA HIS A 308 -17.90 -4.46 21.21
C HIS A 308 -18.29 -5.32 22.41
N LYS A 309 -18.29 -6.64 22.25
CA LYS A 309 -18.60 -7.57 23.36
C LYS A 309 -17.63 -7.41 24.54
N ARG A 310 -16.35 -7.18 24.28
CA ARG A 310 -15.35 -6.98 25.34
C ARG A 310 -15.46 -5.64 26.05
N THR A 311 -15.88 -4.59 25.34
CA THR A 311 -16.04 -3.26 25.92
C THR A 311 -17.43 -3.08 26.59
N ALA A 312 -18.40 -3.92 26.27
CA ALA A 312 -19.72 -3.95 26.87
C ALA A 312 -19.84 -4.89 28.09
N ALA A 313 -18.88 -5.80 28.29
CA ALA A 313 -18.83 -6.62 29.49
C ALA A 313 -18.50 -5.71 30.68
N PRO A 314 -19.31 -5.72 31.79
CA PRO A 314 -18.95 -5.01 33.00
C PRO A 314 -17.60 -5.50 33.48
N SER A 315 -16.73 -4.58 33.88
CA SER A 315 -15.50 -4.90 34.65
C SER A 315 -15.95 -5.63 35.93
N SER A 316 -15.75 -6.96 35.93
CA SER A 316 -15.89 -7.81 37.11
C SER A 316 -14.85 -7.44 38.16
#